data_87c1326a8b284c2f5ded220d895eec7b
#
_entry.id   87c1326a8b284c2f5ded220d895eec7b
#
_cell.length_a   1.000
_cell.length_b   1.000
_cell.length_c   1.000
_cell.angle_alpha   90.00
_cell.angle_beta   90.00
_cell.angle_gamma   90.00
#
_symmetry.space_group_name_H-M   'P 1'
#
loop_
_entity.id
_entity.type
_entity.pdbx_description
1 polymer ?
#
loop_
_entity_poly.entity_id
_entity_poly.type
_entity_poly.pdbx_seq_one_letter_code
_entity_poly.pdbx_strand_id
1 'polypeptide(L)'
;MPFKNRTVLITGATRGIGKAIAIKLAKEGANIIIAAKSVTEDPRLGGTIYSAAAEVEAAGGKCLAVQVDIRFEDQIEAAIAKAAETFGGIDVVINNASAIQLTGTEQTESKKFDLIHSINVRGTFLVVKHALPYLKKGNNPHILTLSPPINMNPKWLSPHVAYTISKYNMSMLAIGWAQEFKAAGIASNAIWPKTTIDTAAVRNLLGGQALANMSRTTDIMADAAYYILKQKATDCTGNTFTDEEVLAKEGITNLDHYAVVPGGQLFNDLFV
;
A
#
# COMPACT_ATOMS: atom_id res chain seq x y z
N MET A 1 18.27 -0.07 -14.30
CA MET A 1 17.18 0.28 -13.37
C MET A 1 15.95 -0.52 -13.76
N PRO A 2 15.47 -1.41 -12.89
CA PRO A 2 14.39 -2.35 -13.22
C PRO A 2 13.02 -1.66 -13.47
N PHE A 3 12.86 -0.44 -12.96
CA PHE A 3 11.62 0.32 -13.11
C PHE A 3 11.70 1.48 -14.11
N LYS A 4 12.76 1.54 -14.90
CA LYS A 4 12.93 2.62 -15.88
C LYS A 4 11.71 2.73 -16.80
N ASN A 5 11.06 3.90 -16.76
CA ASN A 5 9.85 4.23 -17.53
C ASN A 5 8.58 3.43 -17.16
N ARG A 6 8.60 2.58 -16.12
CA ARG A 6 7.36 1.97 -15.62
C ARG A 6 6.56 2.99 -14.83
N THR A 7 5.28 3.02 -15.05
CA THR A 7 4.36 3.95 -14.38
C THR A 7 3.65 3.25 -13.23
N VAL A 8 3.81 3.80 -12.02
CA VAL A 8 3.32 3.23 -10.76
C VAL A 8 2.32 4.19 -10.11
N LEU A 9 1.07 3.78 -10.02
CA LEU A 9 0.02 4.51 -9.29
C LEU A 9 -0.04 3.99 -7.85
N ILE A 10 0.09 4.90 -6.87
CA ILE A 10 0.07 4.56 -5.46
C ILE A 10 -1.01 5.37 -4.74
N THR A 11 -2.02 4.68 -4.20
CA THR A 11 -3.06 5.35 -3.42
C THR A 11 -2.60 5.64 -2.00
N GLY A 12 -2.93 6.82 -1.46
CA GLY A 12 -2.58 7.21 -0.10
C GLY A 12 -1.09 7.40 0.17
N ALA A 13 -0.30 7.80 -0.85
CA ALA A 13 1.16 7.88 -0.77
C ALA A 13 1.71 9.26 -0.33
N THR A 14 0.95 10.06 0.38
CA THR A 14 1.40 11.35 0.91
C THR A 14 2.37 11.22 2.08
N ARG A 15 2.43 10.05 2.72
CA ARG A 15 3.22 9.76 3.91
C ARG A 15 3.39 8.25 4.14
N GLY A 16 4.16 7.90 5.18
CA GLY A 16 4.30 6.52 5.68
C GLY A 16 4.75 5.53 4.61
N ILE A 17 4.20 4.32 4.66
CA ILE A 17 4.58 3.20 3.80
C ILE A 17 4.44 3.56 2.32
N GLY A 18 3.30 4.12 1.92
CA GLY A 18 3.07 4.47 0.50
C GLY A 18 4.08 5.47 -0.05
N LYS A 19 4.48 6.48 0.74
CA LYS A 19 5.53 7.43 0.35
C LYS A 19 6.91 6.77 0.28
N ALA A 20 7.26 5.93 1.23
CA ALA A 20 8.53 5.20 1.21
C ALA A 20 8.65 4.30 -0.04
N ILE A 21 7.58 3.56 -0.39
CA ILE A 21 7.53 2.78 -1.63
C ILE A 21 7.68 3.68 -2.85
N ALA A 22 6.99 4.82 -2.90
CA ALA A 22 7.10 5.78 -4.00
C ALA A 22 8.53 6.25 -4.23
N ILE A 23 9.22 6.66 -3.15
CA ILE A 23 10.62 7.12 -3.18
C ILE A 23 11.56 5.98 -3.62
N LYS A 24 11.37 4.76 -3.09
CA LYS A 24 12.19 3.59 -3.47
C LYS A 24 12.09 3.30 -4.97
N LEU A 25 10.87 3.24 -5.50
CA LEU A 25 10.64 2.96 -6.91
C LEU A 25 11.10 4.10 -7.83
N ALA A 26 11.01 5.36 -7.36
CA ALA A 26 11.54 6.52 -8.07
C ALA A 26 13.06 6.43 -8.27
N LYS A 27 13.81 6.05 -7.23
CA LYS A 27 15.26 5.80 -7.30
C LYS A 27 15.63 4.73 -8.33
N GLU A 28 14.68 3.82 -8.61
CA GLU A 28 14.83 2.75 -9.60
C GLU A 28 14.31 3.13 -11.00
N GLY A 29 13.95 4.40 -11.19
CA GLY A 29 13.58 4.99 -12.49
C GLY A 29 12.09 4.95 -12.84
N ALA A 30 11.22 4.66 -11.88
CA ALA A 30 9.77 4.68 -12.11
C ALA A 30 9.22 6.11 -12.29
N ASN A 31 8.15 6.22 -13.09
CA ASN A 31 7.24 7.35 -13.05
C ASN A 31 6.22 7.09 -11.92
N ILE A 32 6.05 8.01 -11.00
CA ILE A 32 5.20 7.84 -9.82
C ILE A 32 3.96 8.72 -9.91
N ILE A 33 2.81 8.13 -9.58
CA ILE A 33 1.56 8.86 -9.42
C ILE A 33 1.16 8.79 -7.94
N ILE A 34 1.22 9.94 -7.26
CA ILE A 34 0.74 10.10 -5.89
C ILE A 34 -0.75 10.42 -5.93
N ALA A 35 -1.59 9.41 -5.68
CA ALA A 35 -3.04 9.53 -5.71
C ALA A 35 -3.61 9.58 -4.29
N ALA A 36 -3.98 10.76 -3.79
CA ALA A 36 -4.53 10.91 -2.45
C ALA A 36 -5.35 12.21 -2.29
N LYS A 37 -6.13 12.28 -1.23
CA LYS A 37 -7.00 13.44 -0.95
C LYS A 37 -6.30 14.62 -0.27
N SER A 38 -5.14 14.41 0.37
CA SER A 38 -4.47 15.39 1.23
C SER A 38 -3.73 16.43 0.39
N VAL A 39 -4.32 17.61 0.19
CA VAL A 39 -3.71 18.78 -0.48
C VAL A 39 -3.18 19.82 0.52
N THR A 40 -3.71 19.80 1.74
CA THR A 40 -3.23 20.58 2.88
C THR A 40 -2.67 19.66 3.93
N GLU A 41 -1.69 20.15 4.68
CA GLU A 41 -1.03 19.36 5.72
C GLU A 41 -1.95 19.15 6.93
N ASP A 42 -2.09 17.91 7.36
CA ASP A 42 -2.77 17.57 8.61
C ASP A 42 -1.76 17.74 9.76
N PRO A 43 -2.06 18.53 10.82
CA PRO A 43 -1.11 18.79 11.91
C PRO A 43 -0.65 17.52 12.66
N ARG A 44 -1.45 16.45 12.63
CA ARG A 44 -1.15 15.19 13.32
C ARG A 44 -0.46 14.17 12.43
N LEU A 45 -0.73 14.21 11.12
CA LEU A 45 -0.26 13.17 10.21
C LEU A 45 0.79 13.67 9.22
N GLY A 46 0.85 14.97 8.97
CA GLY A 46 1.75 15.59 8.00
C GLY A 46 1.48 15.16 6.56
N GLY A 47 2.27 15.67 5.63
CA GLY A 47 2.36 15.22 4.24
C GLY A 47 1.16 15.55 3.34
N THR A 48 1.47 16.09 2.17
CA THR A 48 0.50 16.36 1.10
C THR A 48 0.91 15.63 -0.17
N ILE A 49 0.02 15.61 -1.19
CA ILE A 49 0.39 15.10 -2.52
C ILE A 49 1.56 15.88 -3.12
N TYR A 50 1.66 17.18 -2.81
CA TYR A 50 2.70 18.06 -3.34
C TYR A 50 4.06 17.84 -2.64
N SER A 51 4.08 17.75 -1.30
CA SER A 51 5.32 17.48 -0.58
C SER A 51 5.87 16.09 -0.91
N ALA A 52 5.01 15.08 -1.04
CA ALA A 52 5.43 13.74 -1.45
C ALA A 52 5.95 13.72 -2.90
N ALA A 53 5.32 14.46 -3.81
CA ALA A 53 5.80 14.56 -5.18
C ALA A 53 7.19 15.19 -5.25
N ALA A 54 7.43 16.27 -4.52
CA ALA A 54 8.75 16.92 -4.45
C ALA A 54 9.84 15.95 -3.92
N GLU A 55 9.53 15.13 -2.92
CA GLU A 55 10.46 14.10 -2.41
C GLU A 55 10.75 13.00 -3.45
N VAL A 56 9.74 12.59 -4.22
CA VAL A 56 9.90 11.62 -5.33
C VAL A 56 10.79 12.20 -6.44
N GLU A 57 10.58 13.45 -6.80
CA GLU A 57 11.40 14.15 -7.82
C GLU A 57 12.85 14.35 -7.34
N ALA A 58 13.03 14.71 -6.07
CA ALA A 58 14.35 14.80 -5.45
C ALA A 58 15.09 13.44 -5.41
N ALA A 59 14.34 12.34 -5.39
CA ALA A 59 14.88 10.98 -5.48
C ALA A 59 15.24 10.54 -6.92
N GLY A 60 14.99 11.39 -7.93
CA GLY A 60 15.33 11.16 -9.34
C GLY A 60 14.21 10.58 -10.20
N GLY A 61 13.01 10.41 -9.66
CA GLY A 61 11.82 9.98 -10.44
C GLY A 61 11.06 11.14 -11.06
N LYS A 62 10.15 10.82 -11.98
CA LYS A 62 9.11 11.77 -12.42
C LYS A 62 7.88 11.54 -11.55
N CYS A 63 7.21 12.62 -11.14
CA CYS A 63 6.03 12.51 -10.30
C CYS A 63 4.82 13.28 -10.84
N LEU A 64 3.64 12.68 -10.72
CA LEU A 64 2.36 13.32 -10.89
C LEU A 64 1.59 13.29 -9.57
N ALA A 65 1.32 14.44 -8.98
CA ALA A 65 0.43 14.56 -7.84
C ALA A 65 -1.02 14.69 -8.32
N VAL A 66 -1.91 13.80 -7.89
CA VAL A 66 -3.34 13.83 -8.24
C VAL A 66 -4.17 13.81 -6.99
N GLN A 67 -5.02 14.84 -6.82
CA GLN A 67 -6.00 14.84 -5.75
C GLN A 67 -7.13 13.87 -6.10
N VAL A 68 -7.35 12.89 -5.22
CA VAL A 68 -8.41 11.90 -5.36
C VAL A 68 -8.82 11.35 -4.00
N ASP A 69 -10.12 11.32 -3.74
CA ASP A 69 -10.69 10.52 -2.66
C ASP A 69 -11.28 9.24 -3.28
N ILE A 70 -10.67 8.10 -2.96
CA ILE A 70 -11.03 6.80 -3.56
C ILE A 70 -12.43 6.29 -3.17
N ARG A 71 -13.17 7.03 -2.37
CA ARG A 71 -14.60 6.77 -2.12
C ARG A 71 -15.50 7.16 -3.30
N PHE A 72 -15.00 8.06 -4.15
CA PHE A 72 -15.75 8.64 -5.27
C PHE A 72 -15.21 8.10 -6.60
N GLU A 73 -16.05 7.38 -7.33
CA GLU A 73 -15.66 6.66 -8.55
C GLU A 73 -15.27 7.61 -9.69
N ASP A 74 -15.99 8.71 -9.84
CA ASP A 74 -15.69 9.78 -10.80
C ASP A 74 -14.29 10.40 -10.61
N GLN A 75 -13.90 10.60 -9.35
CA GLN A 75 -12.55 11.09 -9.04
C GLN A 75 -11.47 10.05 -9.36
N ILE A 76 -11.74 8.76 -9.12
CA ILE A 76 -10.82 7.67 -9.48
C ILE A 76 -10.63 7.63 -10.99
N GLU A 77 -11.71 7.64 -11.74
CA GLU A 77 -11.69 7.60 -13.21
C GLU A 77 -10.89 8.77 -13.78
N ALA A 78 -11.18 9.99 -13.33
CA ALA A 78 -10.45 11.19 -13.75
C ALA A 78 -8.96 11.13 -13.38
N ALA A 79 -8.61 10.66 -12.18
CA ALA A 79 -7.23 10.53 -11.73
C ALA A 79 -6.44 9.52 -12.58
N ILE A 80 -7.04 8.38 -12.89
CA ILE A 80 -6.44 7.33 -13.71
C ILE A 80 -6.26 7.79 -15.15
N ALA A 81 -7.28 8.45 -15.74
CA ALA A 81 -7.19 9.01 -17.08
C ALA A 81 -6.05 10.03 -17.18
N LYS A 82 -5.96 10.97 -16.23
CA LYS A 82 -4.89 11.95 -16.17
C LYS A 82 -3.50 11.31 -16.03
N ALA A 83 -3.39 10.26 -15.21
CA ALA A 83 -2.16 9.52 -15.03
C ALA A 83 -1.70 8.85 -16.33
N ALA A 84 -2.62 8.19 -17.01
CA ALA A 84 -2.35 7.51 -18.28
C ALA A 84 -2.00 8.49 -19.40
N GLU A 85 -2.66 9.64 -19.45
CA GLU A 85 -2.33 10.73 -20.40
C GLU A 85 -0.92 11.26 -20.15
N THR A 86 -0.54 11.47 -18.89
CA THR A 86 0.77 12.05 -18.53
C THR A 86 1.94 11.14 -18.85
N PHE A 87 1.81 9.82 -18.60
CA PHE A 87 2.91 8.86 -18.68
C PHE A 87 2.71 7.77 -19.76
N GLY A 88 1.62 7.82 -20.52
CA GLY A 88 1.34 6.89 -21.60
C GLY A 88 0.70 5.57 -21.16
N GLY A 89 0.41 5.38 -19.87
CA GLY A 89 -0.21 4.17 -19.32
C GLY A 89 0.05 3.98 -17.84
N ILE A 90 -0.36 2.82 -17.32
CA ILE A 90 -0.13 2.41 -15.93
C ILE A 90 0.33 0.94 -15.95
N ASP A 91 1.51 0.67 -15.38
CA ASP A 91 2.09 -0.66 -15.28
C ASP A 91 1.86 -1.30 -13.91
N VAL A 92 1.76 -0.48 -12.87
CA VAL A 92 1.62 -0.96 -11.50
C VAL A 92 0.57 -0.15 -10.74
N VAL A 93 -0.29 -0.84 -10.02
CA VAL A 93 -1.21 -0.24 -9.03
C VAL A 93 -0.83 -0.73 -7.63
N ILE A 94 -0.61 0.22 -6.71
CA ILE A 94 -0.37 -0.08 -5.30
C ILE A 94 -1.54 0.46 -4.47
N ASN A 95 -2.37 -0.44 -3.98
CA ASN A 95 -3.49 -0.14 -3.10
C ASN A 95 -2.98 -0.01 -1.66
N ASN A 96 -2.54 1.21 -1.31
CA ASN A 96 -2.04 1.53 0.03
C ASN A 96 -3.02 2.39 0.85
N ALA A 97 -3.89 3.17 0.22
CA ALA A 97 -4.89 3.96 0.93
C ALA A 97 -5.76 3.07 1.82
N SER A 98 -5.87 3.42 3.09
CA SER A 98 -6.64 2.66 4.09
C SER A 98 -7.15 3.58 5.18
N ALA A 99 -8.28 3.21 5.79
CA ALA A 99 -8.77 3.77 7.04
C ALA A 99 -8.70 2.69 8.12
N ILE A 100 -8.39 3.11 9.35
CA ILE A 100 -8.28 2.24 10.52
C ILE A 100 -9.34 2.61 11.55
N GLN A 101 -9.96 1.59 12.16
CA GLN A 101 -10.91 1.73 13.26
C GLN A 101 -10.81 0.49 14.16
N LEU A 102 -10.09 0.59 15.25
CA LEU A 102 -9.84 -0.52 16.19
C LEU A 102 -10.82 -0.47 17.37
N THR A 103 -12.10 -0.67 17.07
CA THR A 103 -13.18 -0.72 18.07
C THR A 103 -14.00 -2.01 17.90
N GLY A 104 -14.53 -2.50 19.02
CA GLY A 104 -15.49 -3.61 19.00
C GLY A 104 -16.81 -3.23 18.35
N THR A 105 -17.69 -4.20 18.16
CA THR A 105 -18.98 -4.01 17.46
C THR A 105 -19.85 -2.96 18.10
N GLU A 106 -19.97 -2.98 19.42
CA GLU A 106 -20.81 -2.02 20.18
C GLU A 106 -20.36 -0.57 20.05
N GLN A 107 -19.03 -0.33 20.00
CA GLN A 107 -18.44 1.00 19.90
C GLN A 107 -18.24 1.47 18.46
N THR A 108 -18.47 0.59 17.47
CA THR A 108 -18.31 0.95 16.05
C THR A 108 -19.58 1.61 15.53
N GLU A 109 -19.55 2.93 15.36
CA GLU A 109 -20.64 3.67 14.74
C GLU A 109 -20.81 3.25 13.27
N SER A 110 -22.07 3.14 12.78
CA SER A 110 -22.38 2.75 11.39
C SER A 110 -21.62 3.61 10.36
N LYS A 111 -21.54 4.93 10.59
CA LYS A 111 -20.79 5.84 9.70
C LYS A 111 -19.28 5.50 9.63
N LYS A 112 -18.71 4.92 10.69
CA LYS A 112 -17.32 4.48 10.69
C LYS A 112 -17.16 3.15 9.97
N PHE A 113 -18.11 2.23 10.17
CA PHE A 113 -18.18 0.99 9.41
C PHE A 113 -18.25 1.29 7.90
N ASP A 114 -19.19 2.15 7.48
CA ASP A 114 -19.35 2.54 6.07
C ASP A 114 -18.07 3.21 5.53
N LEU A 115 -17.44 4.08 6.33
CA LEU A 115 -16.22 4.78 5.94
C LEU A 115 -15.07 3.80 5.66
N ILE A 116 -14.79 2.86 6.58
CA ILE A 116 -13.68 1.92 6.38
C ILE A 116 -13.95 0.98 5.21
N HIS A 117 -15.18 0.52 5.00
CA HIS A 117 -15.53 -0.33 3.87
C HIS A 117 -15.53 0.43 2.54
N SER A 118 -15.98 1.68 2.52
CA SER A 118 -15.93 2.53 1.31
C SER A 118 -14.48 2.80 0.86
N ILE A 119 -13.53 2.93 1.78
CA ILE A 119 -12.12 3.15 1.47
C ILE A 119 -11.41 1.82 1.20
N ASN A 120 -11.41 0.91 2.19
CA ASN A 120 -10.57 -0.29 2.15
C ASN A 120 -11.05 -1.30 1.10
N VAL A 121 -12.36 -1.47 0.94
CA VAL A 121 -12.93 -2.48 0.04
C VAL A 121 -13.34 -1.87 -1.29
N ARG A 122 -14.37 -1.00 -1.28
CA ARG A 122 -14.92 -0.44 -2.50
C ARG A 122 -13.89 0.41 -3.27
N GLY A 123 -13.16 1.28 -2.56
CA GLY A 123 -12.13 2.13 -3.17
C GLY A 123 -11.02 1.31 -3.81
N THR A 124 -10.49 0.30 -3.10
CA THR A 124 -9.49 -0.64 -3.64
C THR A 124 -9.98 -1.33 -4.91
N PHE A 125 -11.23 -1.83 -4.91
CA PHE A 125 -11.84 -2.47 -6.08
C PHE A 125 -11.95 -1.51 -7.26
N LEU A 126 -12.46 -0.31 -7.03
CA LEU A 126 -12.68 0.68 -8.09
C LEU A 126 -11.37 1.18 -8.71
N VAL A 127 -10.33 1.39 -7.91
CA VAL A 127 -9.00 1.78 -8.43
C VAL A 127 -8.49 0.73 -9.42
N VAL A 128 -8.56 -0.56 -9.07
CA VAL A 128 -8.14 -1.62 -9.98
C VAL A 128 -9.06 -1.72 -11.20
N LYS A 129 -10.38 -1.63 -11.02
CA LYS A 129 -11.36 -1.65 -12.13
C LYS A 129 -11.01 -0.62 -13.21
N HIS A 130 -10.77 0.63 -12.81
CA HIS A 130 -10.48 1.72 -13.75
C HIS A 130 -9.05 1.68 -14.31
N ALA A 131 -8.08 1.12 -13.56
CA ALA A 131 -6.71 0.92 -14.04
C ALA A 131 -6.57 -0.28 -14.98
N LEU A 132 -7.49 -1.25 -14.94
CA LEU A 132 -7.38 -2.51 -15.66
C LEU A 132 -7.14 -2.38 -17.17
N PRO A 133 -7.79 -1.46 -17.92
CA PRO A 133 -7.52 -1.28 -19.35
C PRO A 133 -6.08 -0.89 -19.66
N TYR A 134 -5.40 -0.20 -18.75
CA TYR A 134 -4.00 0.21 -18.86
C TYR A 134 -3.07 -0.92 -18.41
N LEU A 135 -3.37 -1.59 -17.30
CA LEU A 135 -2.60 -2.75 -16.82
C LEU A 135 -2.52 -3.87 -17.87
N LYS A 136 -3.60 -4.11 -18.62
CA LYS A 136 -3.61 -5.10 -19.73
C LYS A 136 -2.64 -4.78 -20.86
N LYS A 137 -2.19 -3.53 -20.97
CA LYS A 137 -1.22 -3.05 -21.96
C LYS A 137 0.13 -2.73 -21.33
N GLY A 138 0.23 -2.87 -20.01
CA GLY A 138 1.40 -2.50 -19.22
C GLY A 138 2.60 -3.43 -19.44
N ASN A 139 3.77 -2.90 -19.12
CA ASN A 139 5.01 -3.65 -19.11
C ASN A 139 5.20 -4.32 -17.74
N ASN A 140 5.14 -5.66 -17.69
CA ASN A 140 5.23 -6.44 -16.46
C ASN A 140 4.21 -5.97 -15.41
N PRO A 141 2.89 -6.08 -15.68
CA PRO A 141 1.87 -5.41 -14.90
C PRO A 141 1.64 -6.08 -13.54
N HIS A 142 1.57 -5.26 -12.48
CA HIS A 142 1.34 -5.72 -11.10
C HIS A 142 0.25 -4.94 -10.38
N ILE A 143 -0.50 -5.64 -9.55
CA ILE A 143 -1.34 -5.09 -8.50
C ILE A 143 -0.73 -5.51 -7.15
N LEU A 144 -0.38 -4.56 -6.30
CA LEU A 144 0.11 -4.82 -4.95
C LEU A 144 -0.84 -4.17 -3.94
N THR A 145 -1.38 -4.97 -3.04
CA THR A 145 -2.35 -4.50 -2.05
C THR A 145 -1.76 -4.60 -0.64
N LEU A 146 -1.77 -3.50 0.11
CA LEU A 146 -1.31 -3.47 1.50
C LEU A 146 -2.41 -4.06 2.40
N SER A 147 -2.41 -5.37 2.50
CA SER A 147 -3.39 -6.14 3.29
C SER A 147 -2.78 -7.42 3.84
N PRO A 148 -3.28 -7.93 4.99
CA PRO A 148 -2.65 -9.01 5.72
C PRO A 148 -2.94 -10.39 5.09
N PRO A 149 -2.14 -11.41 5.43
CA PRO A 149 -2.54 -12.79 5.27
C PRO A 149 -3.87 -13.07 5.97
N ILE A 150 -4.72 -13.91 5.36
CA ILE A 150 -6.01 -14.25 5.96
C ILE A 150 -5.79 -15.27 7.08
N ASN A 151 -6.00 -14.85 8.31
CA ASN A 151 -5.87 -15.67 9.50
C ASN A 151 -7.22 -15.72 10.23
N MET A 152 -7.89 -16.88 10.17
CA MET A 152 -9.23 -17.07 10.75
C MET A 152 -9.23 -17.32 12.27
N ASN A 153 -8.09 -17.17 12.94
CA ASN A 153 -8.06 -17.29 14.40
C ASN A 153 -8.95 -16.18 15.03
N PRO A 154 -9.90 -16.55 15.91
CA PRO A 154 -10.82 -15.58 16.53
C PRO A 154 -10.14 -14.43 17.26
N LYS A 155 -8.89 -14.59 17.72
CA LYS A 155 -8.12 -13.50 18.36
C LYS A 155 -7.96 -12.27 17.46
N TRP A 156 -7.96 -12.46 16.13
CA TRP A 156 -7.82 -11.38 15.16
C TRP A 156 -9.17 -10.77 14.73
N LEU A 157 -10.25 -11.51 14.93
CA LEU A 157 -11.60 -11.08 14.58
C LEU A 157 -12.28 -10.34 15.73
N SER A 158 -12.18 -10.88 16.95
CA SER A 158 -12.99 -10.43 18.09
C SER A 158 -12.72 -8.99 18.56
N PRO A 159 -11.50 -8.45 18.56
CA PRO A 159 -11.27 -7.11 19.10
C PRO A 159 -11.82 -5.95 18.22
N HIS A 160 -11.85 -6.15 16.89
CA HIS A 160 -12.20 -5.10 15.93
C HIS A 160 -12.72 -5.68 14.61
N VAL A 161 -13.80 -6.46 14.69
CA VAL A 161 -14.33 -7.25 13.57
C VAL A 161 -14.57 -6.42 12.31
N ALA A 162 -15.11 -5.21 12.41
CA ALA A 162 -15.39 -4.33 11.27
C ALA A 162 -14.10 -3.97 10.49
N TYR A 163 -13.02 -3.67 11.20
CA TYR A 163 -11.72 -3.40 10.57
C TYR A 163 -11.12 -4.66 9.96
N THR A 164 -11.11 -5.77 10.72
CA THR A 164 -10.55 -7.05 10.27
C THR A 164 -11.18 -7.51 8.96
N ILE A 165 -12.52 -7.54 8.88
CA ILE A 165 -13.20 -7.97 7.63
C ILE A 165 -12.90 -7.01 6.48
N SER A 166 -12.76 -5.70 6.72
CA SER A 166 -12.41 -4.76 5.67
C SER A 166 -11.00 -5.03 5.11
N LYS A 167 -10.04 -5.37 5.97
CA LYS A 167 -8.67 -5.71 5.55
C LYS A 167 -8.61 -7.08 4.86
N TYR A 168 -9.32 -8.07 5.38
CA TYR A 168 -9.40 -9.39 4.75
C TYR A 168 -10.08 -9.34 3.38
N ASN A 169 -11.10 -8.49 3.20
CA ASN A 169 -11.69 -8.26 1.88
C ASN A 169 -10.65 -7.73 0.87
N MET A 170 -9.73 -6.84 1.28
CA MET A 170 -8.64 -6.40 0.40
C MET A 170 -7.73 -7.56 0.00
N SER A 171 -7.42 -8.49 0.93
CA SER A 171 -6.62 -9.68 0.65
C SER A 171 -7.36 -10.66 -0.27
N MET A 172 -8.66 -10.84 -0.05
CA MET A 172 -9.51 -11.67 -0.92
C MET A 172 -9.58 -11.11 -2.34
N LEU A 173 -9.67 -9.77 -2.50
CA LEU A 173 -9.57 -9.12 -3.80
C LEU A 173 -8.23 -9.41 -4.47
N ALA A 174 -7.12 -9.27 -3.74
CA ALA A 174 -5.79 -9.54 -4.28
C ALA A 174 -5.64 -10.99 -4.77
N ILE A 175 -6.11 -11.97 -3.99
CA ILE A 175 -6.09 -13.40 -4.35
C ILE A 175 -7.02 -13.65 -5.56
N GLY A 176 -8.23 -13.09 -5.55
CA GLY A 176 -9.21 -13.25 -6.64
C GLY A 176 -8.68 -12.71 -7.95
N TRP A 177 -8.12 -11.51 -7.97
CA TRP A 177 -7.53 -10.89 -9.15
C TRP A 177 -6.34 -11.64 -9.72
N ALA A 178 -5.54 -12.31 -8.86
CA ALA A 178 -4.44 -13.14 -9.32
C ALA A 178 -4.92 -14.25 -10.27
N GLN A 179 -6.07 -14.84 -10.01
CA GLN A 179 -6.67 -15.86 -10.87
C GLN A 179 -7.46 -15.24 -12.02
N GLU A 180 -8.25 -14.19 -11.75
CA GLU A 180 -9.09 -13.52 -12.76
C GLU A 180 -8.25 -12.94 -13.91
N PHE A 181 -7.11 -12.31 -13.58
CA PHE A 181 -6.26 -11.64 -14.57
C PHE A 181 -5.08 -12.47 -15.06
N LYS A 182 -5.01 -13.75 -14.68
CA LYS A 182 -3.92 -14.66 -15.07
C LYS A 182 -3.72 -14.71 -16.58
N ALA A 183 -4.81 -14.83 -17.34
CA ALA A 183 -4.75 -14.88 -18.81
C ALA A 183 -4.26 -13.56 -19.43
N ALA A 184 -4.41 -12.44 -18.73
CA ALA A 184 -3.89 -11.15 -19.16
C ALA A 184 -2.44 -10.90 -18.70
N GLY A 185 -1.81 -11.84 -17.99
CA GLY A 185 -0.44 -11.75 -17.51
C GLY A 185 -0.24 -10.69 -16.42
N ILE A 186 -1.31 -10.32 -15.69
CA ILE A 186 -1.25 -9.33 -14.61
C ILE A 186 -1.07 -10.06 -13.28
N ALA A 187 0.00 -9.74 -12.55
CA ALA A 187 0.19 -10.23 -11.20
C ALA A 187 -0.67 -9.47 -10.20
N SER A 188 -1.15 -10.19 -9.17
CA SER A 188 -1.79 -9.56 -8.02
C SER A 188 -1.32 -10.25 -6.74
N ASN A 189 -0.79 -9.46 -5.81
CA ASN A 189 -0.28 -9.92 -4.52
C ASN A 189 -0.71 -8.99 -3.40
N ALA A 190 -0.70 -9.50 -2.18
CA ALA A 190 -0.85 -8.72 -0.96
C ALA A 190 0.47 -8.72 -0.18
N ILE A 191 0.71 -7.64 0.57
CA ILE A 191 1.85 -7.51 1.48
C ILE A 191 1.41 -6.86 2.79
N TRP A 192 1.95 -7.36 3.91
CA TRP A 192 1.70 -6.85 5.25
C TRP A 192 2.98 -6.80 6.08
N PRO A 193 3.16 -5.83 6.96
CA PRO A 193 4.33 -5.79 7.84
C PRO A 193 4.24 -6.90 8.90
N LYS A 194 5.35 -7.56 9.18
CA LYS A 194 5.46 -8.54 10.27
C LYS A 194 5.46 -7.87 11.63
N THR A 195 6.07 -6.71 11.71
CA THR A 195 6.09 -5.87 12.91
C THR A 195 5.46 -4.53 12.62
N THR A 196 5.00 -3.81 13.63
CA THR A 196 4.50 -2.44 13.45
C THR A 196 5.52 -1.57 12.72
N ILE A 197 5.02 -0.64 11.91
CA ILE A 197 5.85 0.27 11.12
C ILE A 197 5.74 1.68 11.69
N ASP A 198 6.87 2.31 11.93
CA ASP A 198 6.95 3.68 12.40
C ASP A 198 6.38 4.67 11.37
N THR A 199 5.15 5.05 11.61
CA THR A 199 4.40 6.00 10.79
C THR A 199 3.75 7.06 11.67
N ALA A 200 3.35 8.17 11.07
CA ALA A 200 2.59 9.19 11.79
C ALA A 200 1.29 8.63 12.41
N ALA A 201 0.67 7.62 11.80
CA ALA A 201 -0.49 6.95 12.38
C ALA A 201 -0.13 6.19 13.67
N VAL A 202 0.97 5.45 13.68
CA VAL A 202 1.46 4.75 14.88
C VAL A 202 1.81 5.76 15.98
N ARG A 203 2.56 6.81 15.63
CA ARG A 203 2.99 7.84 16.59
C ARG A 203 1.84 8.65 17.20
N ASN A 204 0.84 9.00 16.38
CA ASN A 204 -0.14 10.02 16.78
C ASN A 204 -1.57 9.49 16.98
N LEU A 205 -1.88 8.26 16.54
CA LEU A 205 -3.23 7.71 16.61
C LEU A 205 -3.32 6.36 17.34
N LEU A 206 -2.22 5.59 17.43
CA LEU A 206 -2.27 4.22 17.96
C LEU A 206 -1.53 4.07 19.29
N GLY A 207 -0.22 3.88 19.29
CA GLY A 207 0.56 3.54 20.49
C GLY A 207 1.62 4.59 20.88
N GLY A 208 1.66 5.73 20.20
CA GLY A 208 2.58 6.82 20.51
C GLY A 208 4.06 6.47 20.28
N GLN A 209 4.94 7.22 20.92
CA GLN A 209 6.39 7.01 20.79
C GLN A 209 6.85 5.64 21.32
N ALA A 210 6.17 5.08 22.32
CA ALA A 210 6.51 3.76 22.84
C ALA A 210 6.34 2.67 21.77
N LEU A 211 5.22 2.66 21.04
CA LEU A 211 5.02 1.72 19.96
C LEU A 211 5.95 1.99 18.76
N ALA A 212 6.21 3.27 18.45
CA ALA A 212 7.15 3.64 17.40
C ALA A 212 8.58 3.11 17.69
N ASN A 213 9.02 3.15 18.95
CA ASN A 213 10.33 2.59 19.34
C ASN A 213 10.40 1.06 19.21
N MET A 214 9.26 0.38 19.21
CA MET A 214 9.14 -1.08 19.03
C MET A 214 8.81 -1.44 17.57
N SER A 215 8.94 -0.50 16.66
CA SER A 215 8.58 -0.65 15.25
C SER A 215 9.83 -0.73 14.36
N ARG A 216 9.61 -1.13 13.12
CA ARG A 216 10.58 -0.93 12.03
C ARG A 216 10.29 0.34 11.25
N THR A 217 11.29 0.85 10.54
CA THR A 217 11.12 1.97 9.62
C THR A 217 10.30 1.55 8.39
N THR A 218 9.76 2.52 7.68
CA THR A 218 9.01 2.29 6.44
C THR A 218 9.82 1.65 5.34
N ASP A 219 11.16 1.68 5.45
CA ASP A 219 12.07 1.19 4.41
C ASP A 219 11.95 -0.33 4.21
N ILE A 220 11.64 -1.10 5.26
CA ILE A 220 11.43 -2.54 5.13
C ILE A 220 10.28 -2.86 4.17
N MET A 221 9.17 -2.11 4.26
CA MET A 221 8.02 -2.27 3.38
C MET A 221 8.32 -1.79 1.97
N ALA A 222 9.13 -0.74 1.82
CA ALA A 222 9.56 -0.22 0.53
C ALA A 222 10.46 -1.23 -0.21
N ASP A 223 11.40 -1.84 0.49
CA ASP A 223 12.28 -2.86 -0.07
C ASP A 223 11.50 -4.15 -0.42
N ALA A 224 10.63 -4.62 0.46
CA ALA A 224 9.80 -5.78 0.17
C ALA A 224 8.87 -5.54 -1.03
N ALA A 225 8.23 -4.37 -1.14
CA ALA A 225 7.43 -4.00 -2.31
C ALA A 225 8.27 -3.97 -3.60
N TYR A 226 9.48 -3.40 -3.54
CA TYR A 226 10.42 -3.41 -4.66
C TYR A 226 10.73 -4.83 -5.12
N TYR A 227 11.02 -5.74 -4.20
CA TYR A 227 11.36 -7.12 -4.52
C TYR A 227 10.19 -7.91 -5.12
N ILE A 228 8.96 -7.69 -4.68
CA ILE A 228 7.77 -8.27 -5.32
C ILE A 228 7.61 -7.73 -6.75
N LEU A 229 7.65 -6.42 -6.91
CA LEU A 229 7.32 -5.74 -8.18
C LEU A 229 8.40 -5.88 -9.26
N LYS A 230 9.64 -6.24 -8.89
CA LYS A 230 10.71 -6.55 -9.86
C LYS A 230 10.59 -7.94 -10.47
N GLN A 231 9.88 -8.88 -9.82
CA GLN A 231 9.65 -10.23 -10.34
C GLN A 231 8.83 -10.17 -11.65
N LYS A 232 8.91 -11.20 -12.46
CA LYS A 232 7.99 -11.32 -13.58
C LYS A 232 6.57 -11.54 -13.08
N ALA A 233 5.61 -10.84 -13.67
CA ALA A 233 4.20 -10.92 -13.26
C ALA A 233 3.66 -12.36 -13.33
N THR A 234 4.15 -13.17 -14.30
CA THR A 234 3.78 -14.58 -14.44
C THR A 234 4.29 -15.48 -13.31
N ASP A 235 5.38 -15.06 -12.63
CA ASP A 235 6.12 -15.91 -11.69
C ASP A 235 5.79 -15.57 -10.23
N CYS A 236 5.27 -14.37 -9.99
CA CYS A 236 4.95 -13.87 -8.64
C CYS A 236 3.53 -13.31 -8.58
N THR A 237 2.54 -14.17 -8.37
CA THR A 237 1.13 -13.78 -8.26
C THR A 237 0.36 -14.68 -7.30
N GLY A 238 -0.70 -14.18 -6.69
CA GLY A 238 -1.58 -14.93 -5.79
C GLY A 238 -1.05 -15.10 -4.36
N ASN A 239 -0.04 -14.33 -3.97
CA ASN A 239 0.58 -14.44 -2.65
C ASN A 239 0.05 -13.38 -1.68
N THR A 240 0.07 -13.75 -0.40
CA THR A 240 -0.15 -12.85 0.74
C THR A 240 1.10 -12.90 1.61
N PHE A 241 2.05 -12.04 1.30
CA PHE A 241 3.36 -12.02 1.95
C PHE A 241 3.40 -11.16 3.21
N THR A 242 4.29 -11.50 4.12
CA THR A 242 4.88 -10.50 5.03
C THR A 242 6.15 -9.91 4.39
N ASP A 243 6.53 -8.71 4.86
CA ASP A 243 7.78 -8.06 4.46
C ASP A 243 9.01 -8.95 4.71
N GLU A 244 9.08 -9.60 5.89
CA GLU A 244 10.17 -10.50 6.26
C GLU A 244 10.27 -11.73 5.32
N GLU A 245 9.12 -12.33 4.95
CA GLU A 245 9.10 -13.47 4.01
C GLU A 245 9.66 -13.09 2.64
N VAL A 246 9.33 -11.88 2.16
CA VAL A 246 9.86 -11.38 0.89
C VAL A 246 11.36 -11.17 0.96
N LEU A 247 11.84 -10.49 2.01
CA LEU A 247 13.26 -10.21 2.18
C LEU A 247 14.08 -11.49 2.38
N ALA A 248 13.56 -12.45 3.14
CA ALA A 248 14.21 -13.76 3.33
C ALA A 248 14.36 -14.53 2.01
N LYS A 249 13.37 -14.48 1.10
CA LYS A 249 13.48 -15.08 -0.25
C LYS A 249 14.59 -14.45 -1.10
N GLU A 250 14.91 -13.19 -0.85
CA GLU A 250 16.01 -12.48 -1.51
C GLU A 250 17.35 -12.64 -0.77
N GLY A 251 17.42 -13.47 0.28
CA GLY A 251 18.62 -13.74 1.06
C GLY A 251 18.92 -12.65 2.11
N ILE A 252 18.01 -11.70 2.33
CA ILE A 252 18.16 -10.62 3.31
C ILE A 252 17.59 -11.12 4.64
N THR A 253 18.44 -11.65 5.51
CA THR A 253 18.05 -12.24 6.79
C THR A 253 18.38 -11.35 8.00
N ASN A 254 19.37 -10.46 7.89
CA ASN A 254 19.63 -9.46 8.92
C ASN A 254 18.76 -8.22 8.67
N LEU A 255 17.80 -8.00 9.54
CA LEU A 255 16.82 -6.93 9.46
C LEU A 255 17.00 -5.85 10.54
N ASP A 256 18.10 -5.89 11.29
CA ASP A 256 18.34 -4.99 12.44
C ASP A 256 18.39 -3.52 12.03
N HIS A 257 18.90 -3.24 10.83
CA HIS A 257 19.00 -1.88 10.30
C HIS A 257 17.64 -1.23 9.99
N TYR A 258 16.56 -2.01 9.92
CA TYR A 258 15.21 -1.48 9.80
C TYR A 258 14.57 -1.14 11.15
N ALA A 259 15.12 -1.60 12.28
CA ALA A 259 14.57 -1.30 13.59
C ALA A 259 14.72 0.20 13.92
N VAL A 260 13.68 0.82 14.44
CA VAL A 260 13.74 2.23 14.91
C VAL A 260 14.73 2.35 16.06
N VAL A 261 14.75 1.35 16.96
CA VAL A 261 15.74 1.22 18.04
C VAL A 261 16.51 -0.06 17.79
N PRO A 262 17.77 0.02 17.31
CA PRO A 262 18.61 -1.16 17.06
C PRO A 262 18.73 -2.04 18.30
N GLY A 263 18.51 -3.35 18.14
CA GLY A 263 18.53 -4.33 19.25
C GLY A 263 17.35 -4.23 20.23
N GLY A 264 16.40 -3.34 19.99
CA GLY A 264 15.19 -3.19 20.80
C GLY A 264 14.18 -4.31 20.56
N GLN A 265 13.25 -4.47 21.51
CA GLN A 265 12.13 -5.38 21.34
C GLN A 265 11.19 -4.86 20.25
N LEU A 266 10.85 -5.72 19.29
CA LEU A 266 9.88 -5.39 18.25
C LEU A 266 8.46 -5.85 18.64
N PHE A 267 7.46 -5.12 18.19
CA PHE A 267 6.04 -5.44 18.38
C PHE A 267 5.46 -6.00 17.09
N ASN A 268 4.89 -7.22 17.14
CA ASN A 268 4.23 -7.82 15.99
C ASN A 268 3.02 -7.00 15.58
N ASP A 269 2.80 -6.87 14.28
CA ASP A 269 1.60 -6.21 13.77
C ASP A 269 0.37 -7.12 13.88
N LEU A 270 -0.80 -6.55 13.61
CA LEU A 270 -2.05 -7.30 13.59
C LEU A 270 -2.00 -8.41 12.54
N PHE A 271 -2.68 -9.52 12.81
CA PHE A 271 -2.90 -10.65 11.89
C PHE A 271 -1.71 -11.60 11.66
N VAL A 272 -0.57 -11.36 12.27
CA VAL A 272 0.67 -12.15 12.06
C VAL A 272 1.26 -12.71 13.34
#